data_479139a012bf353a1e6ccf299ff98343
#
_entry.id   479139a012bf353a1e6ccf299ff98343
#
_cell.length_a   1.000
_cell.length_b   1.000
_cell.length_c   1.000
_cell.angle_alpha   90.00
_cell.angle_beta   90.00
_cell.angle_gamma   90.00
#
_symmetry.space_group_name_H-M   'P 1'
#
loop_
_entity.id
_entity.type
_entity.pdbx_description
1 polymer ?
#
loop_
_entity_poly.entity_id
_entity_poly.type
_entity_poly.pdbx_seq_one_letter_code
_entity_poly.pdbx_strand_id
1 'polypeptide(L)'
;MATSTSGSFTLRDGLEVYSRVWEPSDRPQAHIAFLHGFSDRCDHYDPFFTDLTTNYPIKVHSWDRRGWGKTIKSKSQVGDIGQTPQVVSEVNEALLHIASTIPDIKQTPLFVMGHSMGGQESAFYLLSTSPELSGKRPPIAGWILDAPYIGLDPASRPSGLVVSALTFVSRFLPKLKHTQKLNVKFASRDVAVQEKYRTDPLCHNTGTLEGLHDLLHREADLTTLSQFDQPVPAGLTAKLPCPVFWAHGSKDMITSYAISRRLFDRLEPYSESDSDAKTFKSFEGGFHQLHAEPEGMKEEYMRDVGEWVSKMMAKALSG
;
A
#
# COMPACT_ATOMS: atom_id res chain seq x y z
N MET A 1 9.14 2.23 -26.04
CA MET A 1 9.48 1.39 -24.86
C MET A 1 9.10 2.17 -23.62
N ALA A 2 8.55 1.51 -22.60
CA ALA A 2 8.28 2.14 -21.33
C ALA A 2 9.57 2.72 -20.73
N THR A 3 9.46 3.83 -20.00
CA THR A 3 10.58 4.51 -19.37
C THR A 3 10.32 4.70 -17.88
N SER A 4 11.38 4.76 -17.07
CA SER A 4 11.23 5.15 -15.67
C SER A 4 12.14 6.31 -15.33
N THR A 5 11.62 7.26 -14.55
CA THR A 5 12.33 8.47 -14.14
C THR A 5 12.24 8.65 -12.64
N SER A 6 13.33 9.15 -12.05
CA SER A 6 13.36 9.55 -10.63
C SER A 6 13.14 11.05 -10.51
N GLY A 7 12.49 11.45 -9.43
CA GLY A 7 12.25 12.85 -9.10
C GLY A 7 12.07 13.04 -7.60
N SER A 8 11.53 14.16 -7.22
CA SER A 8 11.11 14.46 -5.85
C SER A 8 9.95 15.45 -5.86
N PHE A 9 9.20 15.48 -4.75
CA PHE A 9 8.25 16.54 -4.44
C PHE A 9 8.29 16.84 -2.94
N THR A 10 7.76 17.98 -2.54
CA THR A 10 7.83 18.43 -1.15
C THR A 10 6.46 18.35 -0.50
N LEU A 11 6.38 17.69 0.67
CA LEU A 11 5.21 17.69 1.55
C LEU A 11 5.05 19.06 2.23
N ARG A 12 3.87 19.33 2.78
CA ARG A 12 3.54 20.64 3.40
C ARG A 12 4.44 21.01 4.57
N ASP A 13 4.98 20.03 5.27
CA ASP A 13 5.92 20.24 6.38
C ASP A 13 7.37 20.50 5.92
N GLY A 14 7.61 20.56 4.61
CA GLY A 14 8.91 20.80 4.00
C GLY A 14 9.74 19.55 3.75
N LEU A 15 9.23 18.34 4.04
CA LEU A 15 9.94 17.10 3.72
C LEU A 15 9.97 16.90 2.20
N GLU A 16 11.18 16.87 1.63
CA GLU A 16 11.38 16.42 0.25
C GLU A 16 11.35 14.90 0.21
N VAL A 17 10.39 14.32 -0.52
CA VAL A 17 10.27 12.88 -0.72
C VAL A 17 10.79 12.48 -2.08
N TYR A 18 11.58 11.41 -2.13
CA TYR A 18 12.03 10.81 -3.38
C TYR A 18 10.83 10.15 -4.07
N SER A 19 10.71 10.36 -5.38
CA SER A 19 9.66 9.77 -6.20
C SER A 19 10.21 9.04 -7.41
N ARG A 20 9.42 8.11 -7.93
CA ARG A 20 9.68 7.38 -9.16
C ARG A 20 8.42 7.25 -9.99
N VAL A 21 8.58 7.43 -11.29
CA VAL A 21 7.48 7.36 -12.24
C VAL A 21 7.85 6.36 -13.34
N TRP A 22 6.93 5.46 -13.67
CA TRP A 22 7.02 4.56 -14.82
C TRP A 22 5.99 5.02 -15.84
N GLU A 23 6.44 5.28 -17.05
CA GLU A 23 5.63 5.86 -18.11
C GLU A 23 5.56 4.90 -19.30
N PRO A 24 4.35 4.58 -19.82
CA PRO A 24 4.18 3.75 -21.01
C PRO A 24 4.73 4.48 -22.25
N SER A 25 4.99 3.70 -23.32
CA SER A 25 5.40 4.28 -24.61
C SER A 25 4.31 5.14 -25.26
N ASP A 26 3.06 4.79 -25.03
CA ASP A 26 1.89 5.47 -25.55
C ASP A 26 1.35 6.47 -24.52
N ARG A 27 0.45 7.35 -24.97
CA ARG A 27 -0.21 8.29 -24.06
C ARG A 27 -0.91 7.52 -22.93
N PRO A 28 -0.63 7.84 -21.65
CA PRO A 28 -1.31 7.20 -20.53
C PRO A 28 -2.82 7.36 -20.62
N GLN A 29 -3.55 6.27 -20.38
CA GLN A 29 -5.01 6.24 -20.30
C GLN A 29 -5.49 6.10 -18.84
N ALA A 30 -4.61 5.67 -17.95
CA ALA A 30 -4.86 5.61 -16.51
C ALA A 30 -3.59 5.90 -15.72
N HIS A 31 -3.76 6.28 -14.46
CA HIS A 31 -2.66 6.51 -13.52
C HIS A 31 -2.84 5.63 -12.28
N ILE A 32 -1.74 5.09 -11.75
CA ILE A 32 -1.69 4.39 -10.47
C ILE A 32 -0.78 5.17 -9.53
N ALA A 33 -1.26 5.52 -8.34
CA ALA A 33 -0.44 6.00 -7.22
C ALA A 33 -0.15 4.81 -6.30
N PHE A 34 1.12 4.42 -6.19
CA PHE A 34 1.54 3.22 -5.48
C PHE A 34 2.22 3.53 -4.15
N LEU A 35 1.77 2.84 -3.08
CA LEU A 35 2.32 2.88 -1.73
C LEU A 35 3.08 1.57 -1.43
N HIS A 36 4.39 1.66 -1.19
CA HIS A 36 5.26 0.50 -0.88
C HIS A 36 5.06 -0.05 0.54
N GLY A 37 5.66 -1.18 0.88
CA GLY A 37 5.58 -1.87 2.17
C GLY A 37 6.47 -1.26 3.28
N PHE A 38 6.47 -1.94 4.45
CA PHE A 38 7.38 -1.65 5.57
C PHE A 38 8.81 -1.98 5.19
N SER A 39 9.75 -1.11 5.55
CA SER A 39 11.18 -1.32 5.26
C SER A 39 11.48 -1.57 3.78
N ASP A 40 10.79 -0.85 2.92
CA ASP A 40 10.82 -1.00 1.48
C ASP A 40 10.98 0.37 0.80
N ARG A 41 11.07 0.38 -0.53
CA ARG A 41 11.22 1.57 -1.36
C ARG A 41 10.73 1.35 -2.78
N CYS A 42 10.37 2.43 -3.47
CA CYS A 42 9.76 2.35 -4.80
C CYS A 42 10.64 1.67 -5.86
N ASP A 43 11.98 1.78 -5.79
CA ASP A 43 12.87 1.12 -6.78
C ASP A 43 12.81 -0.41 -6.76
N HIS A 44 12.31 -1.04 -5.69
CA HIS A 44 12.17 -2.51 -5.64
C HIS A 44 11.13 -3.03 -6.62
N TYR A 45 10.18 -2.18 -6.99
CA TYR A 45 9.08 -2.52 -7.89
C TYR A 45 9.39 -2.23 -9.37
N ASP A 46 10.63 -1.83 -9.69
CA ASP A 46 11.06 -1.54 -11.06
C ASP A 46 10.70 -2.64 -12.06
N PRO A 47 11.02 -3.92 -11.81
CA PRO A 47 10.72 -4.96 -12.79
C PRO A 47 9.20 -5.08 -13.05
N PHE A 48 8.40 -5.07 -11.99
CA PHE A 48 6.95 -5.22 -12.08
C PHE A 48 6.28 -4.04 -12.80
N PHE A 49 6.62 -2.81 -12.42
CA PHE A 49 6.00 -1.63 -13.04
C PHE A 49 6.52 -1.35 -14.44
N THR A 50 7.77 -1.73 -14.76
CA THR A 50 8.26 -1.68 -16.13
C THR A 50 7.48 -2.64 -17.03
N ASP A 51 7.24 -3.88 -16.56
CA ASP A 51 6.44 -4.86 -17.27
C ASP A 51 4.97 -4.37 -17.44
N LEU A 52 4.37 -3.86 -16.36
CA LEU A 52 2.99 -3.33 -16.39
C LEU A 52 2.84 -2.19 -17.40
N THR A 53 3.74 -1.19 -17.33
CA THR A 53 3.66 0.00 -18.21
C THR A 53 4.08 -0.31 -19.65
N THR A 54 4.79 -1.40 -19.90
CA THR A 54 5.10 -1.89 -21.25
C THR A 54 3.88 -2.53 -21.91
N ASN A 55 3.07 -3.25 -21.14
CA ASN A 55 1.94 -4.02 -21.63
C ASN A 55 0.61 -3.25 -21.60
N TYR A 56 0.50 -2.22 -20.76
CA TYR A 56 -0.73 -1.44 -20.60
C TYR A 56 -0.44 0.06 -20.64
N PRO A 57 -1.34 0.90 -21.18
CA PRO A 57 -1.19 2.36 -21.22
C PRO A 57 -1.47 2.99 -19.85
N ILE A 58 -0.80 2.48 -18.82
CA ILE A 58 -0.93 2.88 -17.42
C ILE A 58 0.36 3.57 -17.00
N LYS A 59 0.27 4.79 -16.45
CA LYS A 59 1.39 5.49 -15.83
C LYS A 59 1.38 5.23 -14.32
N VAL A 60 2.51 4.80 -13.77
CA VAL A 60 2.63 4.51 -12.33
C VAL A 60 3.48 5.58 -11.66
N HIS A 61 3.00 6.09 -10.52
CA HIS A 61 3.68 7.03 -9.65
C HIS A 61 3.90 6.37 -8.29
N SER A 62 5.10 6.47 -7.76
CA SER A 62 5.43 6.02 -6.41
C SER A 62 6.38 6.98 -5.73
N TRP A 63 6.46 6.93 -4.42
CA TRP A 63 7.41 7.72 -3.63
C TRP A 63 7.88 6.92 -2.42
N ASP A 64 9.13 7.15 -2.04
CA ASP A 64 9.65 6.65 -0.77
C ASP A 64 9.07 7.50 0.35
N ARG A 65 8.20 6.88 1.17
CA ARG A 65 7.49 7.61 2.23
C ARG A 65 8.43 8.04 3.35
N ARG A 66 7.97 8.96 4.19
CA ARG A 66 8.70 9.39 5.40
C ARG A 66 9.27 8.20 6.16
N GLY A 67 10.52 8.29 6.54
CA GLY A 67 11.23 7.25 7.28
C GLY A 67 11.77 6.08 6.44
N TRP A 68 11.58 6.09 5.11
CA TRP A 68 11.94 5.00 4.21
C TRP A 68 12.79 5.44 3.03
N GLY A 69 13.51 4.47 2.47
CA GLY A 69 14.21 4.58 1.19
C GLY A 69 15.11 5.80 1.05
N LYS A 70 15.08 6.42 -0.12
CA LYS A 70 15.90 7.58 -0.49
C LYS A 70 15.37 8.92 0.04
N THR A 71 14.18 8.94 0.63
CA THR A 71 13.64 10.10 1.36
C THR A 71 14.44 10.38 2.63
N ILE A 72 15.10 9.37 3.19
CA ILE A 72 15.97 9.53 4.36
C ILE A 72 17.23 10.30 3.99
N LYS A 73 17.46 11.45 4.64
CA LYS A 73 18.66 12.27 4.49
C LYS A 73 19.55 12.25 5.75
N SER A 74 19.04 11.77 6.88
CA SER A 74 19.75 11.72 8.16
C SER A 74 19.38 10.50 8.99
N LYS A 75 20.26 10.11 9.92
CA LYS A 75 20.02 8.99 10.83
C LYS A 75 18.77 9.17 11.70
N SER A 76 18.41 10.42 12.02
CA SER A 76 17.20 10.71 12.81
C SER A 76 15.93 10.34 12.06
N GLN A 77 15.90 10.47 10.75
CA GLN A 77 14.74 10.18 9.91
C GLN A 77 14.49 8.68 9.69
N VAL A 78 15.49 7.81 9.90
CA VAL A 78 15.35 6.36 9.70
C VAL A 78 14.20 5.80 10.52
N GLY A 79 13.15 5.27 9.87
CA GLY A 79 11.99 4.66 10.50
C GLY A 79 11.06 5.63 11.25
N ASP A 80 11.25 6.93 11.11
CA ASP A 80 10.36 7.95 11.70
C ASP A 80 9.19 8.22 10.77
N ILE A 81 8.20 7.32 10.79
CA ILE A 81 7.02 7.36 9.91
C ILE A 81 5.91 8.30 10.44
N GLY A 82 6.06 8.81 11.65
CA GLY A 82 5.02 9.61 12.30
C GLY A 82 3.81 8.81 12.80
N GLN A 83 2.84 9.52 13.34
CA GLN A 83 1.59 8.97 13.85
C GLN A 83 0.53 8.85 12.75
N THR A 84 -0.55 8.11 13.00
CA THR A 84 -1.63 7.85 12.02
C THR A 84 -2.18 9.10 11.36
N PRO A 85 -2.49 10.22 12.07
CA PRO A 85 -2.98 11.42 11.41
C PRO A 85 -1.98 12.00 10.40
N GLN A 86 -0.67 11.98 10.73
CA GLN A 86 0.38 12.43 9.83
C GLN A 86 0.49 11.53 8.61
N VAL A 87 0.50 10.20 8.81
CA VAL A 87 0.56 9.22 7.70
C VAL A 87 -0.60 9.44 6.72
N VAL A 88 -1.82 9.56 7.24
CA VAL A 88 -3.02 9.77 6.41
C VAL A 88 -2.99 11.12 5.68
N SER A 89 -2.52 12.18 6.34
CA SER A 89 -2.33 13.50 5.73
C SER A 89 -1.32 13.45 4.59
N GLU A 90 -0.17 12.81 4.81
CA GLU A 90 0.90 12.68 3.80
C GLU A 90 0.47 11.84 2.59
N VAL A 91 -0.31 10.78 2.82
CA VAL A 91 -0.93 10.02 1.71
C VAL A 91 -1.84 10.93 0.88
N ASN A 92 -2.69 11.73 1.53
CA ASN A 92 -3.56 12.68 0.83
C ASN A 92 -2.76 13.74 0.05
N GLU A 93 -1.71 14.30 0.64
CA GLU A 93 -0.85 15.29 0.01
C GLU A 93 -0.16 14.73 -1.23
N ALA A 94 0.38 13.52 -1.15
CA ALA A 94 1.01 12.84 -2.29
C ALA A 94 -0.01 12.55 -3.39
N LEU A 95 -1.20 12.08 -3.05
CA LEU A 95 -2.26 11.82 -4.02
C LEU A 95 -2.76 13.11 -4.69
N LEU A 96 -2.89 14.21 -3.94
CA LEU A 96 -3.23 15.52 -4.50
C LEU A 96 -2.12 16.05 -5.42
N HIS A 97 -0.84 15.88 -5.03
CA HIS A 97 0.29 16.21 -5.88
C HIS A 97 0.23 15.44 -7.20
N ILE A 98 0.08 14.11 -7.14
CA ILE A 98 -0.02 13.27 -8.34
C ILE A 98 -1.22 13.69 -9.19
N ALA A 99 -2.40 13.86 -8.60
CA ALA A 99 -3.60 14.29 -9.29
C ALA A 99 -3.41 15.62 -10.03
N SER A 100 -2.65 16.56 -9.44
CA SER A 100 -2.36 17.87 -10.06
C SER A 100 -1.46 17.76 -11.31
N THR A 101 -0.75 16.65 -11.48
CA THR A 101 0.08 16.37 -12.67
C THR A 101 -0.71 15.72 -13.79
N ILE A 102 -1.95 15.30 -13.55
CA ILE A 102 -2.83 14.66 -14.53
C ILE A 102 -3.63 15.76 -15.26
N PRO A 103 -3.42 15.96 -16.57
CA PRO A 103 -4.07 17.05 -17.29
C PRO A 103 -5.61 16.98 -17.26
N ASP A 104 -6.16 15.79 -17.34
CA ASP A 104 -7.61 15.55 -17.26
C ASP A 104 -7.87 14.24 -16.51
N ILE A 105 -8.09 14.34 -15.22
CA ILE A 105 -8.31 13.18 -14.33
C ILE A 105 -9.65 12.48 -14.61
N LYS A 106 -10.58 13.12 -15.32
CA LYS A 106 -11.85 12.49 -15.73
C LYS A 106 -11.65 11.58 -16.94
N GLN A 107 -10.71 11.93 -17.82
CA GLN A 107 -10.38 11.14 -19.02
C GLN A 107 -9.27 10.13 -18.75
N THR A 108 -8.37 10.41 -17.82
CA THR A 108 -7.26 9.55 -17.42
C THR A 108 -7.30 9.32 -15.90
N PRO A 109 -8.17 8.41 -15.44
CA PRO A 109 -8.50 8.27 -14.03
C PRO A 109 -7.32 7.81 -13.18
N LEU A 110 -7.33 8.22 -11.90
CA LEU A 110 -6.35 7.86 -10.88
C LEU A 110 -6.85 6.68 -10.06
N PHE A 111 -6.00 5.66 -9.94
CA PHE A 111 -6.15 4.50 -9.06
C PHE A 111 -5.15 4.59 -7.90
N VAL A 112 -5.51 4.04 -6.76
CA VAL A 112 -4.58 3.87 -5.63
C VAL A 112 -4.22 2.41 -5.51
N MET A 113 -2.93 2.11 -5.39
CA MET A 113 -2.43 0.75 -5.17
C MET A 113 -1.55 0.73 -3.92
N GLY A 114 -1.73 -0.26 -3.05
CA GLY A 114 -0.91 -0.41 -1.85
C GLY A 114 -0.49 -1.84 -1.60
N HIS A 115 0.81 -2.03 -1.35
CA HIS A 115 1.37 -3.32 -0.94
C HIS A 115 1.64 -3.33 0.57
N SER A 116 1.28 -4.43 1.25
CA SER A 116 1.62 -4.66 2.66
C SER A 116 1.22 -3.48 3.57
N MET A 117 2.17 -2.82 4.25
CA MET A 117 1.94 -1.60 5.04
C MET A 117 1.32 -0.47 4.19
N GLY A 118 1.71 -0.31 2.92
CA GLY A 118 1.07 0.64 2.00
C GLY A 118 -0.39 0.30 1.72
N GLY A 119 -0.73 -0.99 1.72
CA GLY A 119 -2.11 -1.47 1.68
C GLY A 119 -2.90 -1.09 2.94
N GLN A 120 -2.30 -1.21 4.14
CA GLN A 120 -2.90 -0.74 5.39
C GLN A 120 -3.16 0.77 5.37
N GLU A 121 -2.17 1.55 4.96
CA GLU A 121 -2.27 3.01 4.94
C GLU A 121 -3.30 3.50 3.93
N SER A 122 -3.35 2.88 2.74
CA SER A 122 -4.39 3.17 1.76
C SER A 122 -5.78 2.77 2.27
N ALA A 123 -5.90 1.67 3.05
CA ALA A 123 -7.15 1.27 3.67
C ALA A 123 -7.63 2.30 4.70
N PHE A 124 -6.73 2.70 5.60
CA PHE A 124 -7.03 3.75 6.57
C PHE A 124 -7.42 5.07 5.90
N TYR A 125 -6.71 5.46 4.84
CA TYR A 125 -7.01 6.68 4.09
C TYR A 125 -8.38 6.61 3.40
N LEU A 126 -8.65 5.54 2.64
CA LEU A 126 -9.87 5.43 1.83
C LEU A 126 -11.12 5.15 2.66
N LEU A 127 -11.00 4.37 3.74
CA LEU A 127 -12.11 4.03 4.63
C LEU A 127 -12.30 5.07 5.76
N SER A 128 -11.43 6.07 5.88
CA SER A 128 -11.56 7.12 6.90
C SER A 128 -12.80 7.99 6.68
N THR A 129 -13.54 8.24 7.75
CA THR A 129 -14.64 9.20 7.81
C THR A 129 -14.23 10.54 8.41
N SER A 130 -12.91 10.78 8.56
CA SER A 130 -12.38 12.02 9.14
C SER A 130 -12.90 13.26 8.38
N PRO A 131 -13.45 14.27 9.08
CA PRO A 131 -13.86 15.54 8.47
C PRO A 131 -12.70 16.28 7.78
N GLU A 132 -11.47 16.04 8.21
CA GLU A 132 -10.27 16.66 7.62
C GLU A 132 -10.02 16.20 6.19
N LEU A 133 -10.46 14.97 5.84
CA LEU A 133 -10.36 14.39 4.51
C LEU A 133 -11.63 14.60 3.67
N SER A 134 -12.74 14.93 4.30
CA SER A 134 -14.02 15.08 3.60
C SER A 134 -13.95 16.20 2.56
N GLY A 135 -14.25 15.85 1.29
CA GLY A 135 -14.20 16.79 0.16
C GLY A 135 -12.80 17.27 -0.24
N LYS A 136 -11.73 16.73 0.38
CA LYS A 136 -10.34 17.12 0.09
C LYS A 136 -9.52 16.02 -0.58
N ARG A 137 -10.11 14.84 -0.79
CA ARG A 137 -9.47 13.75 -1.53
C ARG A 137 -9.55 14.04 -3.04
N PRO A 138 -8.52 13.69 -3.81
CA PRO A 138 -8.68 13.66 -5.26
C PRO A 138 -9.69 12.57 -5.65
N PRO A 139 -10.32 12.66 -6.83
CA PRO A 139 -11.16 11.59 -7.33
C PRO A 139 -10.33 10.32 -7.56
N ILE A 140 -10.76 9.20 -6.94
CA ILE A 140 -10.11 7.89 -7.05
C ILE A 140 -11.08 6.96 -7.79
N ALA A 141 -10.65 6.43 -8.93
CA ALA A 141 -11.47 5.57 -9.79
C ALA A 141 -11.47 4.10 -9.34
N GLY A 142 -10.49 3.69 -8.56
CA GLY A 142 -10.43 2.33 -8.02
C GLY A 142 -9.25 2.13 -7.07
N TRP A 143 -9.32 1.03 -6.32
CA TRP A 143 -8.38 0.71 -5.26
C TRP A 143 -7.83 -0.71 -5.45
N ILE A 144 -6.49 -0.85 -5.45
CA ILE A 144 -5.78 -2.11 -5.64
C ILE A 144 -5.01 -2.42 -4.35
N LEU A 145 -5.22 -3.61 -3.81
CA LEU A 145 -4.55 -4.10 -2.62
C LEU A 145 -3.74 -5.36 -2.94
N ASP A 146 -2.44 -5.29 -2.71
CA ASP A 146 -1.47 -6.38 -2.85
C ASP A 146 -1.02 -6.83 -1.46
N ALA A 147 -1.48 -8.00 -1.03
CA ALA A 147 -1.16 -8.59 0.27
C ALA A 147 -1.18 -7.58 1.44
N PRO A 148 -2.28 -6.79 1.61
CA PRO A 148 -2.30 -5.65 2.52
C PRO A 148 -2.13 -6.08 3.97
N TYR A 149 -1.44 -5.24 4.76
CA TYR A 149 -1.29 -5.46 6.19
C TYR A 149 -2.59 -5.09 6.96
N ILE A 150 -3.56 -6.00 6.91
CA ILE A 150 -4.79 -5.89 7.72
C ILE A 150 -4.58 -6.54 9.09
N GLY A 151 -3.78 -7.59 9.16
CA GLY A 151 -3.31 -8.27 10.35
C GLY A 151 -2.11 -9.13 10.03
N LEU A 152 -1.23 -9.34 11.00
CA LEU A 152 -0.07 -10.22 10.83
C LEU A 152 -0.48 -11.70 10.82
N ASP A 153 0.23 -12.48 10.01
CA ASP A 153 0.20 -13.93 10.14
C ASP A 153 0.82 -14.37 11.48
N PRO A 154 0.35 -15.43 12.11
CA PRO A 154 0.92 -15.93 13.36
C PRO A 154 2.45 -16.16 13.30
N ALA A 155 3.00 -16.55 12.15
CA ALA A 155 4.44 -16.78 11.95
C ALA A 155 5.27 -15.49 12.03
N SER A 156 4.67 -14.33 11.79
CA SER A 156 5.33 -13.01 11.81
C SER A 156 4.92 -12.13 13.00
N ARG A 157 3.98 -12.60 13.82
CA ARG A 157 3.45 -11.80 14.94
C ARG A 157 4.46 -11.70 16.08
N PRO A 158 4.82 -10.49 16.53
CA PRO A 158 5.68 -10.31 17.69
C PRO A 158 4.99 -10.78 18.98
N SER A 159 5.80 -11.14 19.97
CA SER A 159 5.28 -11.52 21.29
C SER A 159 4.46 -10.38 21.92
N GLY A 160 3.28 -10.69 22.46
CA GLY A 160 2.41 -9.72 23.10
C GLY A 160 3.09 -8.98 24.28
N LEU A 161 4.00 -9.65 25.00
CA LEU A 161 4.78 -9.02 26.07
C LEU A 161 5.72 -7.94 25.52
N VAL A 162 6.38 -8.22 24.37
CA VAL A 162 7.25 -7.24 23.71
C VAL A 162 6.42 -6.05 23.23
N VAL A 163 5.29 -6.29 22.59
CA VAL A 163 4.37 -5.24 22.13
C VAL A 163 3.93 -4.36 23.30
N SER A 164 3.48 -4.97 24.42
CA SER A 164 3.03 -4.22 25.60
C SER A 164 4.15 -3.39 26.22
N ALA A 165 5.36 -3.95 26.34
CA ALA A 165 6.52 -3.24 26.86
C ALA A 165 6.90 -2.04 25.98
N LEU A 166 6.97 -2.22 24.65
CA LEU A 166 7.29 -1.15 23.71
C LEU A 166 6.20 -0.08 23.67
N THR A 167 4.93 -0.48 23.75
CA THR A 167 3.79 0.45 23.88
C THR A 167 3.87 1.28 25.16
N PHE A 168 4.27 0.69 26.30
CA PHE A 168 4.48 1.44 27.53
C PHE A 168 5.62 2.44 27.39
N VAL A 169 6.76 2.00 26.85
CA VAL A 169 7.95 2.86 26.64
C VAL A 169 7.68 3.98 25.65
N SER A 170 6.85 3.75 24.62
CA SER A 170 6.52 4.76 23.62
C SER A 170 5.90 6.03 24.19
N ARG A 171 5.23 5.93 25.34
CA ARG A 171 4.61 7.08 26.04
C ARG A 171 5.64 8.09 26.57
N PHE A 172 6.85 7.63 26.85
CA PHE A 172 7.93 8.43 27.43
C PHE A 172 9.05 8.72 26.42
N LEU A 173 9.27 7.79 25.51
CA LEU A 173 10.34 7.84 24.51
C LEU A 173 9.79 7.53 23.10
N PRO A 174 8.88 8.37 22.57
CA PRO A 174 8.18 8.10 21.31
C PRO A 174 9.14 7.96 20.11
N LYS A 175 10.22 8.72 20.10
CA LYS A 175 11.21 8.71 19.02
C LYS A 175 12.31 7.65 19.18
N LEU A 176 12.28 6.86 20.28
CA LEU A 176 13.18 5.72 20.43
C LEU A 176 12.90 4.72 19.28
N LYS A 177 13.97 4.18 18.72
CA LYS A 177 13.87 3.27 17.56
C LYS A 177 13.94 1.81 18.00
N HIS A 178 13.11 1.01 17.37
CA HIS A 178 13.11 -0.45 17.50
C HIS A 178 13.29 -1.08 16.13
N THR A 179 14.12 -2.13 16.04
CA THR A 179 14.33 -2.88 14.80
C THR A 179 13.56 -4.20 14.87
N GLN A 180 12.58 -4.36 14.00
CA GLN A 180 11.78 -5.56 13.83
C GLN A 180 12.18 -6.24 12.53
N LYS A 181 13.09 -7.20 12.58
CA LYS A 181 13.56 -7.91 11.39
C LYS A 181 12.44 -8.77 10.82
N LEU A 182 12.10 -8.50 9.57
CA LEU A 182 11.22 -9.36 8.79
C LEU A 182 11.98 -10.58 8.29
N ASN A 183 11.33 -11.74 8.29
CA ASN A 183 11.93 -12.95 7.70
C ASN A 183 11.78 -12.86 6.17
N VAL A 184 12.85 -12.49 5.49
CA VAL A 184 12.86 -12.33 4.02
C VAL A 184 12.44 -13.59 3.25
N LYS A 185 12.57 -14.78 3.88
CA LYS A 185 12.10 -16.05 3.29
C LYS A 185 10.58 -16.12 3.16
N PHE A 186 9.86 -15.28 3.89
CA PHE A 186 8.40 -15.19 3.80
C PHE A 186 7.95 -14.15 2.76
N ALA A 187 8.87 -13.33 2.24
CA ALA A 187 8.56 -12.27 1.29
C ALA A 187 8.22 -12.84 -0.10
N SER A 188 9.08 -13.70 -0.65
CA SER A 188 8.92 -14.34 -1.95
C SER A 188 9.61 -15.71 -1.94
N ARG A 189 9.18 -16.62 -2.81
CA ARG A 189 9.86 -17.89 -3.07
C ARG A 189 11.15 -17.70 -3.91
N ASP A 190 11.32 -16.56 -4.57
CA ASP A 190 12.53 -16.25 -5.32
C ASP A 190 13.67 -15.86 -4.39
N VAL A 191 14.75 -16.69 -4.40
CA VAL A 191 15.94 -16.48 -3.58
C VAL A 191 16.67 -15.18 -3.94
N ALA A 192 16.66 -14.76 -5.20
CA ALA A 192 17.29 -13.52 -5.62
C ALA A 192 16.54 -12.30 -5.04
N VAL A 193 15.23 -12.36 -4.96
CA VAL A 193 14.41 -11.34 -4.29
C VAL A 193 14.71 -11.29 -2.80
N GLN A 194 14.74 -12.45 -2.12
CA GLN A 194 15.09 -12.53 -0.70
C GLN A 194 16.47 -11.90 -0.42
N GLU A 195 17.47 -12.20 -1.27
CA GLU A 195 18.82 -11.67 -1.12
C GLU A 195 18.89 -10.16 -1.35
N LYS A 196 18.16 -9.65 -2.35
CA LYS A 196 18.02 -8.20 -2.62
C LYS A 196 17.54 -7.45 -1.38
N TYR A 197 16.45 -7.92 -0.73
CA TYR A 197 15.95 -7.30 0.50
C TYR A 197 16.90 -7.44 1.68
N ARG A 198 17.58 -8.58 1.81
CA ARG A 198 18.51 -8.86 2.90
C ARG A 198 19.74 -7.96 2.85
N THR A 199 20.21 -7.60 1.68
CA THR A 199 21.44 -6.84 1.44
C THR A 199 21.23 -5.35 1.20
N ASP A 200 20.00 -4.91 0.96
CA ASP A 200 19.72 -3.49 0.73
C ASP A 200 19.79 -2.70 2.07
N PRO A 201 20.74 -1.76 2.21
CA PRO A 201 20.89 -0.97 3.43
C PRO A 201 19.70 -0.04 3.70
N LEU A 202 18.87 0.24 2.69
CA LEU A 202 17.64 1.05 2.82
C LEU A 202 16.45 0.22 3.36
N CYS A 203 16.57 -1.11 3.38
CA CYS A 203 15.64 -2.03 4.04
C CYS A 203 16.05 -2.25 5.50
N HIS A 204 15.98 -1.19 6.31
CA HIS A 204 16.60 -1.13 7.64
C HIS A 204 15.77 -1.77 8.77
N ASN A 205 14.52 -2.21 8.52
CA ASN A 205 13.63 -2.88 9.48
C ASN A 205 13.41 -2.11 10.80
N THR A 206 13.57 -0.81 10.80
CA THR A 206 13.54 0.04 12.00
C THR A 206 12.36 0.98 11.95
N GLY A 207 11.65 1.13 13.08
CA GLY A 207 10.61 2.14 13.25
C GLY A 207 10.78 2.87 14.58
N THR A 208 10.28 4.11 14.69
CA THR A 208 10.11 4.79 15.97
C THR A 208 9.01 4.10 16.79
N LEU A 209 9.10 4.13 18.11
CA LEU A 209 8.09 3.49 18.97
C LEU A 209 6.69 4.05 18.75
N GLU A 210 6.55 5.36 18.54
CA GLU A 210 5.24 5.95 18.21
C GLU A 210 4.71 5.48 16.87
N GLY A 211 5.57 5.43 15.84
CA GLY A 211 5.16 4.97 14.51
C GLY A 211 4.76 3.49 14.48
N LEU A 212 5.53 2.63 15.18
CA LEU A 212 5.19 1.21 15.33
C LEU A 212 3.93 0.99 16.19
N HIS A 213 3.76 1.78 17.25
CA HIS A 213 2.55 1.75 18.07
C HIS A 213 1.32 2.07 17.20
N ASP A 214 1.36 3.14 16.42
CA ASP A 214 0.25 3.55 15.56
C ASP A 214 0.01 2.57 14.40
N LEU A 215 1.08 1.96 13.87
CA LEU A 215 0.98 0.87 12.90
C LEU A 215 0.16 -0.31 13.45
N LEU A 216 0.42 -0.71 14.72
CA LEU A 216 -0.32 -1.78 15.41
C LEU A 216 -1.76 -1.36 15.77
N HIS A 217 -1.99 -0.07 16.07
CA HIS A 217 -3.35 0.45 16.28
C HIS A 217 -4.18 0.36 14.99
N ARG A 218 -3.63 0.76 13.84
CA ARG A 218 -4.29 0.58 12.55
C ARG A 218 -4.58 -0.89 12.26
N GLU A 219 -3.65 -1.80 12.61
CA GLU A 219 -3.90 -3.25 12.52
C GLU A 219 -5.09 -3.67 13.37
N ALA A 220 -5.15 -3.23 14.63
CA ALA A 220 -6.23 -3.57 15.55
C ALA A 220 -7.60 -3.07 15.03
N ASP A 221 -7.66 -1.85 14.54
CA ASP A 221 -8.89 -1.27 13.96
C ASP A 221 -9.34 -2.02 12.72
N LEU A 222 -8.45 -2.30 11.76
CA LEU A 222 -8.78 -3.03 10.54
C LEU A 222 -9.13 -4.51 10.83
N THR A 223 -8.46 -5.12 11.81
CA THR A 223 -8.81 -6.47 12.28
C THR A 223 -10.19 -6.49 12.92
N THR A 224 -10.52 -5.50 13.75
CA THR A 224 -11.86 -5.32 14.34
C THR A 224 -12.90 -5.07 13.22
N LEU A 225 -12.58 -4.20 12.28
CA LEU A 225 -13.43 -3.98 11.10
C LEU A 225 -13.67 -5.25 10.29
N SER A 226 -12.77 -6.24 10.33
CA SER A 226 -12.96 -7.53 9.65
C SER A 226 -13.96 -8.48 10.34
N GLN A 227 -14.37 -8.19 11.58
CA GLN A 227 -15.22 -9.07 12.40
C GLN A 227 -16.68 -8.65 12.28
N PHE A 228 -17.53 -9.55 11.82
CA PHE A 228 -18.95 -9.26 11.54
C PHE A 228 -19.78 -8.97 12.80
N ASP A 229 -19.37 -9.46 13.95
CA ASP A 229 -19.99 -9.28 15.26
C ASP A 229 -19.48 -8.05 16.03
N GLN A 230 -18.48 -7.35 15.49
CA GLN A 230 -17.93 -6.15 16.09
C GLN A 230 -18.47 -4.87 15.42
N PRO A 231 -18.64 -3.78 16.17
CA PRO A 231 -18.98 -2.49 15.58
C PRO A 231 -17.87 -2.01 14.64
N VAL A 232 -18.23 -1.17 13.67
CA VAL A 232 -17.25 -0.47 12.84
C VAL A 232 -16.45 0.48 13.74
N PRO A 233 -15.09 0.40 13.72
CA PRO A 233 -14.26 1.29 14.53
C PRO A 233 -14.53 2.77 14.25
N ALA A 234 -14.44 3.60 15.29
CA ALA A 234 -14.63 5.02 15.15
C ALA A 234 -13.66 5.63 14.12
N GLY A 235 -14.16 6.49 13.27
CA GLY A 235 -13.36 7.14 12.22
C GLY A 235 -13.20 6.30 10.94
N LEU A 236 -13.79 5.09 10.88
CA LEU A 236 -13.79 4.24 9.68
C LEU A 236 -15.23 3.99 9.18
N THR A 237 -15.33 3.50 7.96
CA THR A 237 -16.57 2.98 7.35
C THR A 237 -16.33 1.58 6.78
N ALA A 238 -17.35 0.74 6.76
CA ALA A 238 -17.33 -0.53 6.04
C ALA A 238 -17.71 -0.38 4.56
N LYS A 239 -18.19 0.79 4.12
CA LYS A 239 -18.57 1.04 2.73
C LYS A 239 -17.37 1.46 1.89
N LEU A 240 -17.15 0.75 0.79
CA LEU A 240 -16.10 1.09 -0.18
C LEU A 240 -16.40 2.42 -0.87
N PRO A 241 -15.40 3.30 -1.03
CA PRO A 241 -15.57 4.57 -1.76
C PRO A 241 -15.51 4.41 -3.29
N CYS A 242 -14.97 3.31 -3.78
CA CYS A 242 -14.74 3.01 -5.19
C CYS A 242 -14.60 1.49 -5.40
N PRO A 243 -14.53 0.98 -6.64
CA PRO A 243 -14.23 -0.42 -6.93
C PRO A 243 -12.90 -0.85 -6.30
N VAL A 244 -12.83 -2.11 -5.84
CA VAL A 244 -11.61 -2.68 -5.26
C VAL A 244 -11.19 -3.97 -5.96
N PHE A 245 -9.89 -4.06 -6.27
CA PHE A 245 -9.19 -5.30 -6.61
C PHE A 245 -8.27 -5.67 -5.46
N TRP A 246 -8.46 -6.87 -4.92
CA TRP A 246 -7.71 -7.38 -3.77
C TRP A 246 -7.00 -8.68 -4.13
N ALA A 247 -5.68 -8.65 -4.13
CA ALA A 247 -4.83 -9.80 -4.39
C ALA A 247 -4.13 -10.25 -3.10
N HIS A 248 -4.03 -11.56 -2.87
CA HIS A 248 -3.32 -12.09 -1.72
C HIS A 248 -2.79 -13.50 -2.01
N GLY A 249 -1.54 -13.77 -1.62
CA GLY A 249 -0.94 -15.09 -1.69
C GLY A 249 -1.50 -16.02 -0.62
N SER A 250 -1.93 -17.23 -1.00
CA SER A 250 -2.54 -18.19 -0.05
C SER A 250 -1.54 -18.76 0.97
N LYS A 251 -0.24 -18.59 0.73
CA LYS A 251 0.87 -19.00 1.62
C LYS A 251 1.65 -17.81 2.17
N ASP A 252 1.04 -16.62 2.20
CA ASP A 252 1.63 -15.46 2.85
C ASP A 252 1.80 -15.72 4.36
N MET A 253 3.05 -15.64 4.83
CA MET A 253 3.44 -15.82 6.23
C MET A 253 3.82 -14.50 6.90
N ILE A 254 3.63 -13.37 6.23
CA ILE A 254 3.83 -12.02 6.77
C ILE A 254 2.50 -11.42 7.15
N THR A 255 1.58 -11.27 6.18
CA THR A 255 0.24 -10.74 6.42
C THR A 255 -0.81 -11.85 6.29
N SER A 256 -1.83 -11.79 7.14
CA SER A 256 -2.81 -12.87 7.26
C SER A 256 -3.81 -12.86 6.09
N TYR A 257 -3.70 -13.85 5.21
CA TYR A 257 -4.69 -14.12 4.18
C TYR A 257 -6.11 -14.21 4.74
N ALA A 258 -6.29 -14.93 5.87
CA ALA A 258 -7.61 -15.13 6.46
C ALA A 258 -8.24 -13.83 6.98
N ILE A 259 -7.46 -12.93 7.58
CA ILE A 259 -7.95 -11.63 8.05
C ILE A 259 -8.25 -10.72 6.85
N SER A 260 -7.39 -10.69 5.85
CA SER A 260 -7.61 -9.99 4.58
C SER A 260 -8.91 -10.42 3.91
N ARG A 261 -9.13 -11.73 3.80
CA ARG A 261 -10.34 -12.28 3.20
C ARG A 261 -11.59 -11.88 3.98
N ARG A 262 -11.57 -11.97 5.32
CA ARG A 262 -12.71 -11.54 6.16
C ARG A 262 -13.01 -10.05 6.01
N LEU A 263 -11.99 -9.20 5.98
CA LEU A 263 -12.22 -7.76 5.77
C LEU A 263 -12.85 -7.53 4.40
N PHE A 264 -12.30 -8.13 3.35
CA PHE A 264 -12.89 -8.04 2.01
C PHE A 264 -14.36 -8.46 2.01
N ASP A 265 -14.70 -9.59 2.64
CA ASP A 265 -16.09 -10.10 2.67
C ASP A 265 -17.02 -9.14 3.41
N ARG A 266 -16.56 -8.50 4.49
CA ARG A 266 -17.34 -7.55 5.28
C ARG A 266 -17.54 -6.19 4.61
N LEU A 267 -16.60 -5.73 3.81
CA LEU A 267 -16.74 -4.42 3.16
C LEU A 267 -17.94 -4.42 2.22
N GLU A 268 -18.77 -3.40 2.34
CA GLU A 268 -19.92 -3.17 1.47
C GLU A 268 -19.47 -2.56 0.14
N PRO A 269 -19.99 -2.98 -1.00
CA PRO A 269 -19.63 -2.39 -2.29
C PRO A 269 -20.04 -0.92 -2.36
N TYR A 270 -19.30 -0.12 -3.12
CA TYR A 270 -19.66 1.28 -3.38
C TYR A 270 -20.97 1.39 -4.18
N SER A 271 -21.29 0.35 -4.98
CA SER A 271 -22.53 0.20 -5.75
C SER A 271 -22.95 -1.27 -5.75
N GLU A 272 -24.18 -1.56 -5.38
CA GLU A 272 -24.74 -2.91 -5.41
C GLU A 272 -25.06 -3.39 -6.83
N SER A 273 -25.26 -2.48 -7.76
CA SER A 273 -25.56 -2.79 -9.16
C SER A 273 -24.31 -3.13 -9.98
N ASP A 274 -23.11 -2.85 -9.46
CA ASP A 274 -21.86 -3.14 -10.14
C ASP A 274 -21.26 -4.47 -9.65
N SER A 275 -21.36 -5.52 -10.46
CA SER A 275 -20.79 -6.85 -10.17
C SER A 275 -19.27 -6.85 -10.01
N ASP A 276 -18.58 -5.83 -10.50
CA ASP A 276 -17.13 -5.68 -10.43
C ASP A 276 -16.68 -4.73 -9.30
N ALA A 277 -17.64 -4.25 -8.49
CA ALA A 277 -17.36 -3.35 -7.37
C ALA A 277 -16.34 -3.95 -6.38
N LYS A 278 -16.31 -5.30 -6.27
CA LYS A 278 -15.41 -6.04 -5.38
C LYS A 278 -14.85 -7.26 -6.11
N THR A 279 -13.55 -7.29 -6.29
CA THR A 279 -12.84 -8.43 -6.88
C THR A 279 -11.76 -8.91 -5.92
N PHE A 280 -11.80 -10.19 -5.50
CA PHE A 280 -10.74 -10.83 -4.72
C PHE A 280 -10.08 -11.92 -5.55
N LYS A 281 -8.77 -11.84 -5.69
CA LYS A 281 -7.95 -12.85 -6.36
C LYS A 281 -7.02 -13.52 -5.35
N SER A 282 -7.21 -14.83 -5.16
CA SER A 282 -6.28 -15.67 -4.41
C SER A 282 -5.21 -16.21 -5.33
N PHE A 283 -3.95 -16.01 -4.97
CA PHE A 283 -2.81 -16.58 -5.67
C PHE A 283 -2.34 -17.83 -4.93
N GLU A 284 -2.72 -18.99 -5.45
CA GLU A 284 -2.50 -20.28 -4.75
C GLU A 284 -1.00 -20.60 -4.67
N GLY A 285 -0.51 -20.87 -3.45
CA GLY A 285 0.90 -21.09 -3.17
C GLY A 285 1.76 -19.82 -3.17
N GLY A 286 1.21 -18.65 -3.50
CA GLY A 286 1.90 -17.37 -3.50
C GLY A 286 2.26 -16.90 -2.09
N PHE A 287 3.44 -16.27 -1.95
CA PHE A 287 3.90 -15.63 -0.74
C PHE A 287 3.49 -14.17 -0.71
N HIS A 288 4.17 -13.36 0.11
CA HIS A 288 3.80 -11.97 0.39
C HIS A 288 3.93 -11.02 -0.80
N GLN A 289 5.00 -11.15 -1.61
CA GLN A 289 5.32 -10.23 -2.71
C GLN A 289 4.89 -10.81 -4.05
N LEU A 290 3.59 -10.78 -4.38
CA LEU A 290 3.07 -11.30 -5.64
C LEU A 290 3.75 -10.68 -6.86
N HIS A 291 4.10 -9.39 -6.78
CA HIS A 291 4.84 -8.64 -7.81
C HIS A 291 6.29 -9.12 -8.02
N ALA A 292 6.78 -10.02 -7.18
CA ALA A 292 8.13 -10.56 -7.23
C ALA A 292 8.15 -12.09 -7.01
N GLU A 293 7.03 -12.78 -7.21
CA GLU A 293 6.94 -14.23 -7.15
C GLU A 293 7.45 -14.88 -8.44
N PRO A 294 8.08 -16.07 -8.37
CA PRO A 294 8.55 -16.81 -9.53
C PRO A 294 7.44 -17.59 -10.25
N GLU A 295 7.83 -18.36 -11.28
CA GLU A 295 7.00 -19.38 -11.95
C GLU A 295 5.75 -18.83 -12.64
N GLY A 296 5.84 -17.62 -13.21
CA GLY A 296 4.74 -17.00 -13.94
C GLY A 296 3.68 -16.31 -13.07
N MET A 297 3.80 -16.39 -11.74
CA MET A 297 2.84 -15.76 -10.82
C MET A 297 2.92 -14.24 -10.86
N LYS A 298 4.13 -13.65 -10.97
CA LYS A 298 4.32 -12.21 -11.16
C LYS A 298 3.62 -11.74 -12.44
N GLU A 299 3.77 -12.48 -13.52
CA GLU A 299 3.18 -12.18 -14.83
C GLU A 299 1.65 -12.31 -14.79
N GLU A 300 1.12 -13.33 -14.09
CA GLU A 300 -0.32 -13.48 -13.86
C GLU A 300 -0.86 -12.29 -13.06
N TYR A 301 -0.21 -11.92 -11.96
CA TYR A 301 -0.62 -10.80 -11.13
C TYR A 301 -0.57 -9.47 -11.90
N MET A 302 0.48 -9.24 -12.67
CA MET A 302 0.63 -8.05 -13.51
C MET A 302 -0.51 -7.95 -14.53
N ARG A 303 -0.84 -9.05 -15.20
CA ARG A 303 -1.95 -9.11 -16.15
C ARG A 303 -3.29 -8.83 -15.48
N ASP A 304 -3.58 -9.47 -14.33
CA ASP A 304 -4.82 -9.26 -13.59
C ASP A 304 -5.00 -7.80 -13.17
N VAL A 305 -3.93 -7.15 -12.70
CA VAL A 305 -3.93 -5.70 -12.36
C VAL A 305 -4.20 -4.86 -13.60
N GLY A 306 -3.49 -5.12 -14.70
CA GLY A 306 -3.62 -4.35 -15.94
C GLY A 306 -5.01 -4.48 -16.58
N GLU A 307 -5.56 -5.69 -16.63
CA GLU A 307 -6.90 -5.97 -17.16
C GLU A 307 -7.98 -5.33 -16.28
N TRP A 308 -7.84 -5.44 -14.93
CA TRP A 308 -8.80 -4.83 -14.03
C TRP A 308 -8.81 -3.31 -14.13
N VAL A 309 -7.65 -2.66 -14.17
CA VAL A 309 -7.54 -1.20 -14.36
C VAL A 309 -8.17 -0.79 -15.69
N SER A 310 -7.88 -1.52 -16.78
CA SER A 310 -8.44 -1.24 -18.11
C SER A 310 -9.97 -1.35 -18.13
N LYS A 311 -10.52 -2.36 -17.42
CA LYS A 311 -11.95 -2.55 -17.26
C LYS A 311 -12.61 -1.41 -16.48
N MET A 312 -12.02 -1.01 -15.35
CA MET A 312 -12.55 0.08 -14.52
C MET A 312 -12.44 1.43 -15.21
N MET A 313 -11.37 1.67 -15.97
CA MET A 313 -11.21 2.86 -16.80
C MET A 313 -12.34 2.95 -17.85
N ALA A 314 -12.63 1.87 -18.57
CA ALA A 314 -13.71 1.85 -19.56
C ALA A 314 -15.07 2.19 -18.93
N LYS A 315 -15.34 1.68 -17.72
CA LYS A 315 -16.56 2.01 -16.95
C LYS A 315 -16.61 3.48 -16.54
N ALA A 316 -15.51 4.03 -16.04
CA ALA A 316 -15.44 5.44 -15.62
C ALA A 316 -15.65 6.43 -16.76
N LEU A 317 -15.32 6.04 -18.01
CA LEU A 317 -15.52 6.86 -19.21
C LEU A 317 -16.92 6.71 -19.82
N SER A 318 -17.68 5.68 -19.45
CA SER A 318 -19.02 5.41 -19.98
C SER A 318 -20.17 5.89 -19.08
N GLY A 319 -19.89 6.29 -17.84
CA GLY A 319 -20.87 6.81 -16.87
C GLY A 319 -20.71 8.30 -16.63
#